data_7834ba252cb0dfc7a08c68807b0dcc60
#
_entry.id   7834ba252cb0dfc7a08c68807b0dcc60
#
_cell.length_a   1.000
_cell.length_b   1.000
_cell.length_c   1.000
_cell.angle_alpha   90.00
_cell.angle_beta   90.00
_cell.angle_gamma   90.00
#
_symmetry.space_group_name_H-M   'P 1'
#
loop_
_entity.id
_entity.type
_entity.pdbx_description
1 polymer ?
#
loop_
_entity_poly.entity_id
_entity_poly.type
_entity_poly.pdbx_seq_one_letter_code
_entity_poly.pdbx_strand_id
1 'polypeptide(L)'
;IGDIMKEKVLLLLKEGEYISGEKLSEILGVSRTAIWKAINSLRDDGYEIDSVTNKGYKLVKKPNVLNASTISEGLNVKVVGTEIITLKTVDSTNEEIKRKAHENARSGLVVISCEQTAGKGRLGRKWASNEGGVYFSFLLRPELPPSDVSGITLAAGLGVCLAIRKFTGLDAKIKWPNDVIVGNKKICGILTEMTAQTDMVDFVVIGIGINVLQESFPEEIAYKATSLKIETKSEPDLSELMHEIIATLDKTILSYLFGISQDDLKLYKSMCATIGREVSLVRNGEKLTGKAIDITADGELVVCLENGKKIAVNSGEVTVQGIY
;
A
#
# COMPACT_ATOMS: atom_id res chain seq x y z
N ILE A 1 12.63 -4.33 29.96
CA ILE A 1 13.61 -3.32 30.48
C ILE A 1 14.59 -2.93 29.37
N GLY A 2 15.04 -3.86 28.50
CA GLY A 2 15.96 -3.54 27.40
C GLY A 2 15.38 -2.59 26.35
N ASP A 3 14.12 -2.78 25.97
CA ASP A 3 13.47 -1.98 24.93
C ASP A 3 13.21 -0.54 25.37
N ILE A 4 12.78 -0.33 26.59
CA ILE A 4 12.61 1.02 27.17
C ILE A 4 13.94 1.80 27.18
N MET A 5 15.06 1.10 27.41
CA MET A 5 16.37 1.74 27.40
C MET A 5 16.81 2.12 25.98
N LYS A 6 16.57 1.26 24.99
CA LYS A 6 16.83 1.57 23.57
C LYS A 6 16.07 2.81 23.12
N GLU A 7 14.78 2.88 23.42
CA GLU A 7 13.94 4.05 23.07
C GLU A 7 14.47 5.35 23.70
N LYS A 8 14.83 5.32 25.00
CA LYS A 8 15.38 6.50 25.67
C LYS A 8 16.73 6.95 25.09
N VAL A 9 17.60 6.01 24.74
CA VAL A 9 18.87 6.31 24.07
C VAL A 9 18.61 6.90 22.69
N LEU A 10 17.69 6.30 21.91
CA LEU A 10 17.35 6.76 20.57
C LEU A 10 16.79 8.19 20.57
N LEU A 11 15.94 8.54 21.54
CA LEU A 11 15.40 9.91 21.70
C LEU A 11 16.49 10.96 21.94
N LEU A 12 17.60 10.57 22.54
CA LEU A 12 18.73 11.47 22.81
C LEU A 12 19.76 11.51 21.67
N LEU A 13 19.74 10.49 20.77
CA LEU A 13 20.59 10.47 19.59
C LEU A 13 19.94 11.30 18.48
N LYS A 14 20.59 12.40 18.09
CA LYS A 14 20.16 13.23 16.97
C LYS A 14 20.96 12.93 15.71
N GLU A 15 20.31 13.07 14.56
CA GLU A 15 21.00 13.03 13.29
C GLU A 15 21.96 14.23 13.16
N GLY A 16 23.18 13.96 12.72
CA GLY A 16 24.20 15.01 12.51
C GLY A 16 24.97 15.44 13.75
N GLU A 17 24.52 15.12 14.97
CA GLU A 17 25.18 15.55 16.22
C GLU A 17 25.75 14.36 17.01
N TYR A 18 26.94 14.56 17.60
CA TYR A 18 27.53 13.58 18.51
C TYR A 18 27.13 13.87 19.96
N ILE A 19 26.77 12.85 20.69
CA ILE A 19 26.55 12.89 22.13
C ILE A 19 27.48 11.89 22.83
N SER A 20 28.22 12.32 23.88
CA SER A 20 29.12 11.44 24.58
C SER A 20 28.38 10.35 25.36
N GLY A 21 28.96 9.14 25.45
CA GLY A 21 28.42 8.08 26.28
C GLY A 21 28.32 8.44 27.76
N GLU A 22 29.17 9.38 28.23
CA GLU A 22 29.12 9.94 29.59
C GLU A 22 27.85 10.77 29.78
N LYS A 23 27.57 11.69 28.86
CA LYS A 23 26.38 12.54 28.90
C LYS A 23 25.09 11.73 28.80
N LEU A 24 25.05 10.68 27.97
CA LEU A 24 23.94 9.74 27.91
C LEU A 24 23.75 9.00 29.25
N SER A 25 24.87 8.57 29.87
CA SER A 25 24.88 7.90 31.17
C SER A 25 24.33 8.81 32.28
N GLU A 26 24.74 10.06 32.30
CA GLU A 26 24.24 11.09 33.24
C GLU A 26 22.76 11.37 33.09
N ILE A 27 22.31 11.66 31.86
CA ILE A 27 20.90 12.00 31.57
C ILE A 27 19.97 10.84 31.93
N LEU A 28 20.37 9.62 31.60
CA LEU A 28 19.53 8.44 31.80
C LEU A 28 19.71 7.75 33.17
N GLY A 29 20.70 8.17 33.98
CA GLY A 29 20.96 7.62 35.31
C GLY A 29 21.45 6.17 35.28
N VAL A 30 22.20 5.75 34.23
CA VAL A 30 22.67 4.39 34.02
C VAL A 30 24.17 4.33 33.76
N SER A 31 24.77 3.14 33.87
CA SER A 31 26.20 2.98 33.59
C SER A 31 26.54 3.14 32.11
N ARG A 32 27.79 3.56 31.82
CA ARG A 32 28.32 3.60 30.44
C ARG A 32 28.21 2.26 29.71
N THR A 33 28.38 1.15 30.46
CA THR A 33 28.19 -0.21 29.90
C THR A 33 26.74 -0.46 29.48
N ALA A 34 25.76 0.07 30.20
CA ALA A 34 24.35 -0.03 29.82
C ALA A 34 24.07 0.77 28.53
N ILE A 35 24.65 1.99 28.40
CA ILE A 35 24.56 2.76 27.16
C ILE A 35 25.18 2.00 25.99
N TRP A 36 26.39 1.46 26.14
CA TRP A 36 27.06 0.67 25.10
C TRP A 36 26.22 -0.53 24.64
N LYS A 37 25.62 -1.26 25.61
CA LYS A 37 24.71 -2.38 25.29
C LYS A 37 23.48 -1.90 24.51
N ALA A 38 22.87 -0.78 24.89
CA ALA A 38 21.73 -0.21 24.20
C ALA A 38 22.09 0.22 22.77
N ILE A 39 23.26 0.88 22.59
CA ILE A 39 23.77 1.26 21.26
C ILE A 39 23.99 0.04 20.36
N ASN A 40 24.62 -1.03 20.89
CA ASN A 40 24.82 -2.24 20.08
C ASN A 40 23.49 -2.93 19.76
N SER A 41 22.55 -2.98 20.70
CA SER A 41 21.23 -3.51 20.43
C SER A 41 20.48 -2.68 19.37
N LEU A 42 20.61 -1.36 19.35
CA LEU A 42 20.08 -0.50 18.28
C LEU A 42 20.74 -0.82 16.93
N ARG A 43 22.06 -1.08 16.90
CA ARG A 43 22.76 -1.49 15.69
C ARG A 43 22.26 -2.85 15.19
N ASP A 44 22.04 -3.79 16.10
CA ASP A 44 21.45 -5.10 15.76
C ASP A 44 20.02 -4.96 15.23
N ASP A 45 19.29 -3.92 15.66
CA ASP A 45 17.96 -3.55 15.13
C ASP A 45 18.05 -2.76 13.79
N GLY A 46 19.25 -2.56 13.23
CA GLY A 46 19.47 -1.93 11.92
C GLY A 46 19.72 -0.42 11.94
N TYR A 47 19.86 0.21 13.12
CA TYR A 47 20.25 1.62 13.21
C TYR A 47 21.74 1.79 12.86
N GLU A 48 22.04 2.67 11.93
CA GLU A 48 23.43 3.07 11.67
C GLU A 48 23.83 4.14 12.69
N ILE A 49 24.64 3.74 13.67
CA ILE A 49 25.14 4.63 14.72
C ILE A 49 26.66 4.70 14.63
N ASP A 50 27.16 5.88 14.28
CA ASP A 50 28.60 6.17 14.27
C ASP A 50 29.13 6.32 15.71
N SER A 51 30.39 5.92 15.92
CA SER A 51 31.08 6.00 17.20
C SER A 51 32.48 6.54 16.98
N VAL A 52 32.75 7.73 17.49
CA VAL A 52 34.05 8.35 17.42
C VAL A 52 34.63 8.55 18.82
N THR A 53 35.86 8.10 19.01
CA THR A 53 36.60 8.31 20.27
C THR A 53 36.62 9.78 20.64
N ASN A 54 36.28 10.09 21.90
CA ASN A 54 36.19 11.44 22.47
C ASN A 54 35.03 12.32 21.93
N LYS A 55 34.24 11.87 20.94
CA LYS A 55 33.03 12.58 20.51
C LYS A 55 31.75 11.87 20.98
N GLY A 56 31.75 10.52 21.01
CA GLY A 56 30.61 9.71 21.41
C GLY A 56 29.88 9.09 20.24
N TYR A 57 28.55 9.07 20.29
CA TYR A 57 27.66 8.42 19.36
C TYR A 57 26.82 9.42 18.57
N LYS A 58 26.58 9.10 17.30
CA LYS A 58 25.74 9.89 16.41
C LYS A 58 24.85 8.96 15.59
N LEU A 59 23.56 9.21 15.53
CA LEU A 59 22.66 8.53 14.61
C LEU A 59 22.95 8.99 13.18
N VAL A 60 23.31 8.04 12.30
CA VAL A 60 23.59 8.28 10.89
C VAL A 60 22.34 7.98 10.06
N LYS A 61 21.70 6.81 10.32
CA LYS A 61 20.52 6.36 9.58
C LYS A 61 19.63 5.52 10.49
N LYS A 62 18.33 5.72 10.36
CA LYS A 62 17.32 4.83 10.96
C LYS A 62 17.06 3.64 10.03
N PRO A 63 16.71 2.45 10.57
CA PRO A 63 16.29 1.35 9.71
C PRO A 63 15.01 1.72 8.97
N ASN A 64 14.99 1.44 7.68
CA ASN A 64 13.80 1.65 6.85
C ASN A 64 12.84 0.46 7.01
N VAL A 65 12.12 0.42 8.13
CA VAL A 65 11.22 -0.66 8.49
C VAL A 65 9.80 -0.16 8.73
N LEU A 66 8.84 -1.04 8.52
CA LEU A 66 7.44 -0.77 8.86
C LEU A 66 7.24 -0.79 10.37
N ASN A 67 6.81 0.33 10.92
CA ASN A 67 6.53 0.47 12.35
C ASN A 67 5.12 1.02 12.55
N ALA A 68 4.25 0.23 13.19
CA ALA A 68 2.85 0.59 13.40
C ALA A 68 2.68 1.90 14.20
N SER A 69 3.52 2.14 15.21
CA SER A 69 3.49 3.39 16.00
C SER A 69 3.84 4.61 15.15
N THR A 70 4.93 4.52 14.36
CA THR A 70 5.33 5.61 13.45
C THR A 70 4.27 5.87 12.37
N ILE A 71 3.69 4.80 11.80
CA ILE A 71 2.63 4.92 10.80
C ILE A 71 1.40 5.60 11.39
N SER A 72 1.04 5.28 12.63
CA SER A 72 -0.16 5.81 13.30
C SER A 72 0.02 7.22 13.85
N GLU A 73 1.24 7.71 14.01
CA GLU A 73 1.52 9.01 14.60
C GLU A 73 0.88 10.15 13.79
N GLY A 74 0.00 10.91 14.41
CA GLY A 74 -0.71 12.02 13.75
C GLY A 74 -1.78 11.60 12.73
N LEU A 75 -2.05 10.31 12.52
CA LEU A 75 -3.17 9.88 11.69
C LEU A 75 -4.52 10.28 12.31
N ASN A 76 -5.34 10.95 11.51
CA ASN A 76 -6.73 11.25 11.85
C ASN A 76 -7.64 10.55 10.85
N VAL A 77 -7.92 9.28 11.10
CA VAL A 77 -8.66 8.37 10.21
C VAL A 77 -10.01 7.95 10.82
N LYS A 78 -10.96 7.59 9.97
CA LYS A 78 -12.32 7.21 10.36
C LYS A 78 -12.71 5.80 9.93
N VAL A 79 -12.16 5.33 8.82
CA VAL A 79 -12.60 4.11 8.12
C VAL A 79 -11.46 3.14 7.84
N VAL A 80 -10.28 3.64 7.50
CA VAL A 80 -9.10 2.81 7.18
C VAL A 80 -7.95 3.20 8.08
N GLY A 81 -7.38 2.26 8.83
CA GLY A 81 -6.23 2.51 9.70
C GLY A 81 -6.60 2.85 11.15
N THR A 82 -7.84 2.56 11.58
CA THR A 82 -8.27 2.72 12.97
C THR A 82 -7.51 1.81 13.94
N GLU A 83 -6.96 0.72 13.42
CA GLU A 83 -6.02 -0.18 14.06
C GLU A 83 -5.00 -0.64 13.02
N ILE A 84 -3.70 -0.66 13.37
CA ILE A 84 -2.62 -1.03 12.45
C ILE A 84 -1.76 -2.11 13.10
N ILE A 85 -1.58 -3.23 12.40
CA ILE A 85 -0.71 -4.33 12.77
C ILE A 85 0.39 -4.46 11.72
N THR A 86 1.65 -4.47 12.14
CA THR A 86 2.80 -4.75 11.27
C THR A 86 3.36 -6.13 11.56
N LEU A 87 3.60 -6.90 10.50
CA LEU A 87 4.18 -8.24 10.55
C LEU A 87 5.44 -8.27 9.69
N LYS A 88 6.47 -8.98 10.13
CA LYS A 88 7.67 -9.16 9.31
C LYS A 88 7.35 -10.02 8.09
N THR A 89 6.71 -11.15 8.31
CA THR A 89 6.32 -12.12 7.27
C THR A 89 4.95 -12.69 7.62
N VAL A 90 4.14 -12.96 6.61
CA VAL A 90 2.82 -13.59 6.72
C VAL A 90 2.59 -14.50 5.51
N ASP A 91 1.64 -15.40 5.58
CA ASP A 91 1.22 -16.18 4.38
C ASP A 91 0.58 -15.25 3.34
N SER A 92 -0.44 -14.49 3.74
CA SER A 92 -1.09 -13.45 2.95
C SER A 92 -1.77 -12.44 3.89
N THR A 93 -1.57 -11.15 3.63
CA THR A 93 -2.25 -10.10 4.41
C THR A 93 -3.77 -10.18 4.26
N ASN A 94 -4.29 -10.60 3.09
CA ASN A 94 -5.72 -10.85 2.92
C ASN A 94 -6.21 -12.00 3.81
N GLU A 95 -5.48 -13.10 3.87
CA GLU A 95 -5.85 -14.24 4.71
C GLU A 95 -5.79 -13.89 6.20
N GLU A 96 -4.80 -13.09 6.60
CA GLU A 96 -4.71 -12.60 7.98
C GLU A 96 -5.91 -11.72 8.34
N ILE A 97 -6.28 -10.79 7.47
CA ILE A 97 -7.51 -9.98 7.66
C ILE A 97 -8.76 -10.84 7.74
N LYS A 98 -8.88 -11.89 6.91
CA LYS A 98 -10.00 -12.83 6.99
C LYS A 98 -10.03 -13.57 8.34
N ARG A 99 -8.86 -14.04 8.83
CA ARG A 99 -8.75 -14.64 10.18
C ARG A 99 -9.24 -13.67 11.25
N LYS A 100 -8.76 -12.43 11.20
CA LYS A 100 -9.18 -11.37 12.13
C LYS A 100 -10.67 -11.02 12.01
N ALA A 101 -11.21 -11.00 10.79
CA ALA A 101 -12.64 -10.75 10.57
C ALA A 101 -13.51 -11.82 11.23
N HIS A 102 -13.12 -13.11 11.16
CA HIS A 102 -13.79 -14.20 11.87
C HIS A 102 -13.60 -14.17 13.39
N GLU A 103 -12.54 -13.52 13.89
CA GLU A 103 -12.33 -13.19 15.30
C GLU A 103 -13.07 -11.92 15.73
N ASN A 104 -14.01 -11.40 14.93
CA ASN A 104 -14.78 -10.19 15.16
C ASN A 104 -13.95 -8.90 15.20
N ALA A 105 -12.84 -8.82 14.48
CA ALA A 105 -12.13 -7.56 14.30
C ALA A 105 -13.06 -6.46 13.73
N ARG A 106 -12.82 -5.24 14.16
CA ARG A 106 -13.59 -4.08 13.73
C ARG A 106 -13.22 -3.66 12.32
N SER A 107 -14.18 -3.02 11.63
CA SER A 107 -13.90 -2.31 10.37
C SER A 107 -12.78 -1.29 10.56
N GLY A 108 -11.89 -1.18 9.58
CA GLY A 108 -10.77 -0.26 9.61
C GLY A 108 -9.44 -0.86 10.06
N LEU A 109 -9.41 -2.13 10.53
CA LEU A 109 -8.16 -2.84 10.80
C LEU A 109 -7.30 -2.93 9.54
N VAL A 110 -6.01 -2.59 9.66
CA VAL A 110 -4.98 -2.73 8.61
C VAL A 110 -3.91 -3.69 9.08
N VAL A 111 -3.58 -4.69 8.27
CA VAL A 111 -2.43 -5.59 8.45
C VAL A 111 -1.41 -5.29 7.36
N ILE A 112 -0.17 -5.02 7.74
CA ILE A 112 0.93 -4.67 6.84
C ILE A 112 2.07 -5.67 7.00
N SER A 113 2.70 -6.08 5.90
CA SER A 113 3.88 -6.94 5.91
C SER A 113 4.89 -6.54 4.83
N CYS A 114 6.17 -6.79 5.09
CA CYS A 114 7.24 -6.65 4.10
C CYS A 114 7.39 -7.87 3.19
N GLU A 115 6.82 -9.02 3.58
CA GLU A 115 6.94 -10.28 2.86
C GLU A 115 5.67 -11.11 2.99
N GLN A 116 5.27 -11.78 1.90
CA GLN A 116 4.21 -12.79 1.92
C GLN A 116 4.72 -14.10 1.30
N THR A 117 4.50 -15.22 1.99
CA THR A 117 4.91 -16.55 1.49
C THR A 117 3.91 -17.14 0.49
N ALA A 118 2.67 -16.65 0.50
CA ALA A 118 1.57 -17.10 -0.37
C ALA A 118 0.75 -15.91 -0.91
N GLY A 119 1.42 -14.85 -1.37
CA GLY A 119 0.78 -13.66 -1.93
C GLY A 119 -0.15 -14.00 -3.09
N LYS A 120 -1.36 -13.43 -3.08
CA LYS A 120 -2.42 -13.70 -4.04
C LYS A 120 -2.68 -12.52 -4.97
N GLY A 121 -2.92 -12.81 -6.23
CA GLY A 121 -3.44 -11.89 -7.23
C GLY A 121 -4.81 -12.34 -7.73
N ARG A 122 -5.40 -11.57 -8.63
CA ARG A 122 -6.71 -11.91 -9.25
C ARG A 122 -6.64 -13.21 -10.03
N LEU A 123 -7.79 -13.92 -10.10
CA LEU A 123 -7.95 -15.15 -10.89
C LEU A 123 -6.94 -16.25 -10.51
N GLY A 124 -6.60 -16.38 -9.23
CA GLY A 124 -5.69 -17.41 -8.73
C GLY A 124 -4.20 -17.20 -9.07
N ARG A 125 -3.83 -16.06 -9.64
CA ARG A 125 -2.43 -15.73 -9.90
C ARG A 125 -1.67 -15.51 -8.59
N LYS A 126 -0.39 -15.78 -8.61
CA LYS A 126 0.51 -15.41 -7.51
C LYS A 126 0.92 -13.95 -7.63
N TRP A 127 1.00 -13.27 -6.50
CA TRP A 127 1.67 -11.98 -6.38
C TRP A 127 3.05 -12.21 -5.79
N ALA A 128 4.11 -11.85 -6.53
CA ALA A 128 5.48 -11.94 -6.02
C ALA A 128 5.65 -10.96 -4.86
N SER A 129 5.83 -11.50 -3.67
CA SER A 129 5.80 -10.74 -2.42
C SER A 129 7.10 -10.88 -1.64
N ASN A 130 8.23 -10.75 -2.34
CA ASN A 130 9.56 -10.78 -1.75
C ASN A 130 9.84 -9.48 -1.00
N GLU A 131 10.91 -9.50 -0.20
CA GLU A 131 11.43 -8.33 0.48
C GLU A 131 11.63 -7.13 -0.48
N GLY A 132 11.39 -5.93 0.03
CA GLY A 132 11.45 -4.70 -0.76
C GLY A 132 10.08 -4.18 -1.24
N GLY A 133 9.02 -4.99 -1.19
CA GLY A 133 7.63 -4.54 -1.36
C GLY A 133 6.96 -4.20 -0.03
N VAL A 134 5.83 -3.53 -0.13
CA VAL A 134 4.90 -3.36 0.98
C VAL A 134 3.58 -3.99 0.59
N TYR A 135 3.14 -4.91 1.42
CA TYR A 135 1.91 -5.67 1.22
C TYR A 135 1.00 -5.40 2.41
N PHE A 136 -0.19 -4.94 2.15
CA PHE A 136 -1.13 -4.68 3.23
C PHE A 136 -2.54 -4.97 2.80
N SER A 137 -3.38 -5.24 3.77
CA SER A 137 -4.82 -5.41 3.57
C SER A 137 -5.57 -4.71 4.66
N PHE A 138 -6.79 -4.26 4.35
CA PHE A 138 -7.67 -3.69 5.34
C PHE A 138 -9.07 -4.29 5.28
N LEU A 139 -9.73 -4.28 6.43
CA LEU A 139 -11.07 -4.81 6.66
C LEU A 139 -12.11 -3.70 6.56
N LEU A 140 -13.16 -3.94 5.79
CA LEU A 140 -14.37 -3.13 5.82
C LEU A 140 -15.59 -4.00 6.12
N ARG A 141 -16.55 -3.44 6.87
CA ARG A 141 -17.89 -4.01 7.08
C ARG A 141 -18.94 -3.00 6.61
N PRO A 142 -19.06 -2.83 5.29
CA PRO A 142 -20.00 -1.85 4.74
C PRO A 142 -21.41 -2.41 4.68
N GLU A 143 -22.40 -1.57 4.87
CA GLU A 143 -23.82 -1.89 4.64
C GLU A 143 -24.16 -1.71 3.14
N LEU A 144 -23.58 -2.56 2.29
CA LEU A 144 -23.70 -2.49 0.82
C LEU A 144 -24.10 -3.85 0.23
N PRO A 145 -24.83 -3.86 -0.89
CA PRO A 145 -25.05 -5.07 -1.66
C PRO A 145 -23.74 -5.50 -2.38
N PRO A 146 -23.59 -6.80 -2.70
CA PRO A 146 -22.40 -7.32 -3.41
C PRO A 146 -22.08 -6.62 -4.74
N SER A 147 -23.10 -6.09 -5.44
CA SER A 147 -22.94 -5.34 -6.69
C SER A 147 -22.05 -4.12 -6.56
N ASP A 148 -22.05 -3.46 -5.40
CA ASP A 148 -21.41 -2.18 -5.20
C ASP A 148 -19.96 -2.30 -4.71
N VAL A 149 -19.50 -3.51 -4.39
CA VAL A 149 -18.12 -3.75 -3.92
C VAL A 149 -17.06 -3.35 -4.96
N SER A 150 -17.38 -3.40 -6.25
CA SER A 150 -16.46 -2.98 -7.32
C SER A 150 -16.02 -1.52 -7.18
N GLY A 151 -16.89 -0.64 -6.74
CA GLY A 151 -16.57 0.76 -6.50
C GLY A 151 -15.59 1.00 -5.35
N ILE A 152 -15.54 0.08 -4.36
CA ILE A 152 -14.50 0.11 -3.30
C ILE A 152 -13.11 -0.08 -3.94
N THR A 153 -12.97 -0.96 -4.93
CA THR A 153 -11.71 -1.15 -5.66
C THR A 153 -11.29 0.12 -6.39
N LEU A 154 -12.27 0.83 -6.98
CA LEU A 154 -12.04 2.11 -7.65
C LEU A 154 -11.54 3.17 -6.67
N ALA A 155 -12.22 3.32 -5.53
CA ALA A 155 -11.83 4.25 -4.48
C ALA A 155 -10.44 3.94 -3.90
N ALA A 156 -10.11 2.65 -3.70
CA ALA A 156 -8.80 2.21 -3.27
C ALA A 156 -7.72 2.53 -4.33
N GLY A 157 -7.99 2.29 -5.61
CA GLY A 157 -7.10 2.65 -6.72
C GLY A 157 -6.81 4.14 -6.79
N LEU A 158 -7.85 4.97 -6.61
CA LEU A 158 -7.70 6.42 -6.54
C LEU A 158 -6.83 6.84 -5.34
N GLY A 159 -7.13 6.30 -4.15
CA GLY A 159 -6.40 6.63 -2.92
C GLY A 159 -4.90 6.30 -3.04
N VAL A 160 -4.56 5.10 -3.50
CA VAL A 160 -3.15 4.71 -3.69
C VAL A 160 -2.47 5.57 -4.77
N CYS A 161 -3.14 5.83 -5.89
CA CYS A 161 -2.61 6.65 -6.97
C CYS A 161 -2.29 8.07 -6.47
N LEU A 162 -3.21 8.70 -5.74
CA LEU A 162 -3.03 10.04 -5.17
C LEU A 162 -1.90 10.05 -4.13
N ALA A 163 -1.84 9.06 -3.24
CA ALA A 163 -0.80 8.96 -2.23
C ALA A 163 0.59 8.84 -2.86
N ILE A 164 0.76 7.97 -3.87
CA ILE A 164 2.03 7.81 -4.59
C ILE A 164 2.42 9.13 -5.26
N ARG A 165 1.50 9.81 -5.95
CA ARG A 165 1.75 11.11 -6.59
C ARG A 165 2.19 12.16 -5.58
N LYS A 166 1.50 12.26 -4.44
CA LYS A 166 1.79 13.24 -3.38
C LYS A 166 3.13 12.97 -2.72
N PHE A 167 3.42 11.71 -2.40
CA PHE A 167 4.63 11.32 -1.68
C PHE A 167 5.90 11.37 -2.54
N THR A 168 5.78 10.99 -3.81
CA THR A 168 6.95 10.82 -4.70
C THR A 168 7.08 11.85 -5.81
N GLY A 169 6.01 12.56 -6.16
CA GLY A 169 5.95 13.43 -7.35
C GLY A 169 5.83 12.68 -8.67
N LEU A 170 5.79 11.34 -8.67
CA LEU A 170 5.65 10.56 -9.91
C LEU A 170 4.27 10.76 -10.56
N ASP A 171 4.20 10.73 -11.89
CA ASP A 171 2.94 10.72 -12.63
C ASP A 171 2.30 9.32 -12.63
N ALA A 172 1.94 8.84 -11.43
CA ALA A 172 1.22 7.59 -11.29
C ALA A 172 -0.18 7.70 -11.91
N LYS A 173 -0.64 6.64 -12.57
CA LYS A 173 -1.95 6.54 -13.20
C LYS A 173 -2.62 5.22 -12.85
N ILE A 174 -3.93 5.17 -13.04
CA ILE A 174 -4.72 3.99 -12.78
C ILE A 174 -4.93 3.22 -14.08
N LYS A 175 -4.54 1.95 -14.12
CA LYS A 175 -4.97 1.01 -15.15
C LYS A 175 -6.16 0.24 -14.62
N TRP A 176 -7.34 0.53 -15.14
CA TRP A 176 -8.58 -0.15 -14.75
C TRP A 176 -8.44 -1.68 -14.90
N PRO A 177 -9.00 -2.47 -13.99
CA PRO A 177 -9.79 -2.04 -12.83
C PRO A 177 -8.99 -1.83 -11.53
N ASN A 178 -7.76 -2.33 -11.42
CA ASN A 178 -7.16 -2.61 -10.12
C ASN A 178 -5.63 -2.42 -10.05
N ASP A 179 -5.03 -1.78 -11.03
CA ASP A 179 -3.59 -1.58 -11.08
C ASP A 179 -3.23 -0.10 -11.04
N VAL A 180 -2.16 0.25 -10.34
CA VAL A 180 -1.51 1.56 -10.47
C VAL A 180 -0.21 1.38 -11.24
N ILE A 181 0.03 2.29 -12.19
CA ILE A 181 1.18 2.27 -13.10
C ILE A 181 1.95 3.57 -13.04
N VAL A 182 3.24 3.50 -13.36
CA VAL A 182 4.08 4.65 -13.70
C VAL A 182 4.65 4.40 -15.09
N GLY A 183 4.48 5.36 -15.99
CA GLY A 183 4.68 5.09 -17.42
C GLY A 183 3.72 3.99 -17.90
N ASN A 184 4.29 2.87 -18.36
CA ASN A 184 3.52 1.71 -18.79
C ASN A 184 3.74 0.47 -17.90
N LYS A 185 4.40 0.63 -16.74
CA LYS A 185 4.76 -0.47 -15.84
C LYS A 185 3.97 -0.43 -14.55
N LYS A 186 3.62 -1.60 -14.05
CA LYS A 186 2.85 -1.78 -12.83
C LYS A 186 3.71 -1.53 -11.60
N ILE A 187 3.23 -0.67 -10.72
CA ILE A 187 3.84 -0.36 -9.43
C ILE A 187 2.99 -0.88 -8.27
N CYS A 188 1.68 -0.99 -8.47
CA CYS A 188 0.76 -1.47 -7.45
C CYS A 188 -0.35 -2.34 -8.06
N GLY A 189 -0.81 -3.33 -7.31
CA GLY A 189 -1.98 -4.14 -7.62
C GLY A 189 -2.92 -4.24 -6.42
N ILE A 190 -4.21 -4.22 -6.70
CA ILE A 190 -5.28 -4.27 -5.70
C ILE A 190 -6.09 -5.55 -5.91
N LEU A 191 -6.39 -6.25 -4.83
CA LEU A 191 -7.22 -7.45 -4.80
C LEU A 191 -8.33 -7.28 -3.76
N THR A 192 -9.55 -7.08 -4.24
CA THR A 192 -10.73 -7.01 -3.38
C THR A 192 -11.40 -8.38 -3.33
N GLU A 193 -11.62 -8.88 -2.12
CA GLU A 193 -12.33 -10.11 -1.83
C GLU A 193 -13.46 -9.80 -0.84
N MET A 194 -14.60 -10.45 -0.99
CA MET A 194 -15.76 -10.26 -0.10
C MET A 194 -16.30 -11.57 0.41
N THR A 195 -16.90 -11.51 1.57
CA THR A 195 -17.79 -12.55 2.11
C THR A 195 -19.18 -11.92 2.21
N ALA A 196 -20.17 -12.61 1.64
CA ALA A 196 -21.55 -12.14 1.64
C ALA A 196 -22.49 -13.25 2.09
N GLN A 197 -23.58 -12.87 2.76
CA GLN A 197 -24.69 -13.75 3.10
C GLN A 197 -25.92 -13.23 2.37
N THR A 198 -26.44 -14.03 1.42
CA THR A 198 -27.61 -13.71 0.59
C THR A 198 -27.43 -12.38 -0.16
N ASP A 199 -28.00 -11.28 0.33
CA ASP A 199 -28.08 -10.00 -0.38
C ASP A 199 -27.19 -8.89 0.23
N MET A 200 -26.48 -9.21 1.32
CA MET A 200 -25.66 -8.22 2.04
C MET A 200 -24.22 -8.72 2.22
N VAL A 201 -23.30 -7.80 2.11
CA VAL A 201 -21.88 -8.05 2.40
C VAL A 201 -21.68 -8.16 3.91
N ASP A 202 -21.05 -9.24 4.37
CA ASP A 202 -20.61 -9.40 5.75
C ASP A 202 -19.32 -8.59 5.99
N PHE A 203 -18.32 -8.82 5.15
CA PHE A 203 -17.10 -8.00 5.13
C PHE A 203 -16.42 -8.02 3.77
N VAL A 204 -15.60 -7.00 3.54
CA VAL A 204 -14.72 -6.86 2.39
C VAL A 204 -13.28 -6.78 2.87
N VAL A 205 -12.40 -7.50 2.19
CA VAL A 205 -10.94 -7.43 2.36
C VAL A 205 -10.34 -6.80 1.13
N ILE A 206 -9.64 -5.70 1.30
CA ILE A 206 -8.95 -5.02 0.21
C ILE A 206 -7.45 -5.21 0.42
N GLY A 207 -6.83 -6.09 -0.39
CA GLY A 207 -5.40 -6.32 -0.42
C GLY A 207 -4.71 -5.42 -1.43
N ILE A 208 -3.60 -4.85 -1.03
CA ILE A 208 -2.81 -3.93 -1.84
C ILE A 208 -1.34 -4.32 -1.75
N GLY A 209 -0.72 -4.58 -2.90
CA GLY A 209 0.71 -4.82 -3.02
C GLY A 209 1.38 -3.69 -3.77
N ILE A 210 2.38 -3.07 -3.17
CA ILE A 210 3.15 -1.97 -3.77
C ILE A 210 4.60 -2.40 -3.91
N ASN A 211 5.15 -2.23 -5.10
CA ASN A 211 6.57 -2.38 -5.34
C ASN A 211 7.29 -1.10 -4.89
N VAL A 212 8.13 -1.18 -3.86
CA VAL A 212 8.73 0.00 -3.23
C VAL A 212 10.25 0.03 -3.41
N LEU A 213 10.98 -0.90 -2.79
CA LEU A 213 12.44 -0.91 -2.74
C LEU A 213 13.10 -1.88 -3.72
N GLN A 214 12.32 -2.66 -4.49
CA GLN A 214 12.89 -3.59 -5.46
C GLN A 214 13.73 -2.85 -6.50
N GLU A 215 14.93 -3.37 -6.76
CA GLU A 215 15.86 -2.85 -7.78
C GLU A 215 15.74 -3.59 -9.11
N SER A 216 15.18 -4.79 -9.08
CA SER A 216 14.94 -5.62 -10.25
C SER A 216 13.74 -6.54 -10.05
N PHE A 217 13.27 -7.13 -11.12
CA PHE A 217 12.16 -8.08 -11.14
C PHE A 217 12.56 -9.33 -11.92
N PRO A 218 11.94 -10.50 -11.65
CA PRO A 218 12.10 -11.70 -12.47
C PRO A 218 11.85 -11.39 -13.95
N GLU A 219 12.59 -12.04 -14.83
CA GLU A 219 12.60 -11.78 -16.28
C GLU A 219 11.17 -11.82 -16.88
N GLU A 220 10.33 -12.73 -16.38
CA GLU A 220 8.95 -12.93 -16.85
C GLU A 220 8.02 -11.74 -16.55
N ILE A 221 8.42 -10.86 -15.63
CA ILE A 221 7.63 -9.68 -15.26
C ILE A 221 8.38 -8.36 -15.35
N ALA A 222 9.68 -8.37 -15.61
CA ALA A 222 10.54 -7.17 -15.65
C ALA A 222 10.07 -6.14 -16.71
N TYR A 223 9.48 -6.62 -17.81
CA TYR A 223 8.95 -5.74 -18.87
C TYR A 223 7.72 -4.94 -18.42
N LYS A 224 6.97 -5.44 -17.45
CA LYS A 224 5.68 -4.88 -17.00
C LYS A 224 5.64 -4.39 -15.55
N ALA A 225 6.70 -4.62 -14.76
CA ALA A 225 6.78 -4.22 -13.36
C ALA A 225 7.83 -3.14 -13.16
N THR A 226 7.59 -2.27 -12.19
CA THR A 226 8.54 -1.27 -11.69
C THR A 226 8.33 -1.05 -10.19
N SER A 227 9.21 -0.29 -9.54
CA SER A 227 9.13 0.07 -8.12
C SER A 227 9.31 1.56 -7.92
N LEU A 228 8.91 2.06 -6.74
CA LEU A 228 9.16 3.47 -6.38
C LEU A 228 10.65 3.80 -6.42
N LYS A 229 11.51 2.91 -5.91
CA LYS A 229 12.97 3.11 -5.92
C LYS A 229 13.53 3.24 -7.33
N ILE A 230 13.09 2.40 -8.27
CA ILE A 230 13.52 2.48 -9.68
C ILE A 230 13.10 3.81 -10.30
N GLU A 231 11.86 4.24 -10.09
CA GLU A 231 11.29 5.42 -10.74
C GLU A 231 11.77 6.73 -10.13
N THR A 232 11.94 6.79 -8.79
CA THR A 232 12.42 7.99 -8.08
C THR A 232 13.93 8.08 -7.99
N LYS A 233 14.64 6.96 -8.18
CA LYS A 233 16.09 6.82 -7.89
C LYS A 233 16.45 7.15 -6.44
N SER A 234 15.51 7.03 -5.53
CA SER A 234 15.66 7.26 -4.10
C SER A 234 15.02 6.12 -3.31
N GLU A 235 15.39 5.98 -2.06
CA GLU A 235 14.85 4.99 -1.15
C GLU A 235 13.79 5.65 -0.26
N PRO A 236 12.48 5.46 -0.54
CA PRO A 236 11.42 6.04 0.27
C PRO A 236 11.39 5.43 1.67
N ASP A 237 11.10 6.23 2.69
CA ASP A 237 10.78 5.73 4.03
C ASP A 237 9.46 4.96 3.99
N LEU A 238 9.50 3.70 4.43
CA LEU A 238 8.35 2.79 4.36
C LEU A 238 7.22 3.21 5.30
N SER A 239 7.55 3.70 6.50
CA SER A 239 6.55 4.10 7.49
C SER A 239 5.88 5.42 7.10
N GLU A 240 6.63 6.39 6.58
CA GLU A 240 6.08 7.64 6.08
C GLU A 240 5.23 7.42 4.83
N LEU A 241 5.68 6.57 3.92
CA LEU A 241 4.89 6.18 2.74
C LEU A 241 3.56 5.56 3.15
N MET A 242 3.58 4.63 4.10
CA MET A 242 2.36 3.97 4.56
C MET A 242 1.42 4.90 5.33
N HIS A 243 1.96 5.83 6.10
CA HIS A 243 1.19 6.90 6.72
C HIS A 243 0.39 7.69 5.67
N GLU A 244 1.06 8.17 4.62
CA GLU A 244 0.41 8.92 3.53
C GLU A 244 -0.63 8.08 2.77
N ILE A 245 -0.31 6.81 2.51
CA ILE A 245 -1.23 5.89 1.82
C ILE A 245 -2.49 5.68 2.65
N ILE A 246 -2.36 5.37 3.94
CA ILE A 246 -3.52 5.14 4.83
C ILE A 246 -4.36 6.40 4.98
N ALA A 247 -3.72 7.56 5.18
CA ALA A 247 -4.42 8.84 5.29
C ALA A 247 -5.22 9.20 4.03
N THR A 248 -4.69 8.84 2.86
CA THR A 248 -5.36 9.11 1.58
C THR A 248 -6.44 8.07 1.28
N LEU A 249 -6.18 6.79 1.56
CA LEU A 249 -7.19 5.72 1.44
C LEU A 249 -8.39 5.98 2.33
N ASP A 250 -8.17 6.40 3.59
CA ASP A 250 -9.26 6.73 4.50
C ASP A 250 -10.23 7.75 3.88
N LYS A 251 -9.71 8.80 3.25
CA LYS A 251 -10.52 9.84 2.59
C LYS A 251 -11.30 9.31 1.40
N THR A 252 -10.64 8.56 0.51
CA THR A 252 -11.28 8.07 -0.72
C THR A 252 -12.29 6.96 -0.44
N ILE A 253 -12.01 6.07 0.51
CA ILE A 253 -12.94 5.03 0.94
C ILE A 253 -14.12 5.64 1.68
N LEU A 254 -13.88 6.59 2.59
CA LEU A 254 -14.93 7.30 3.29
C LEU A 254 -15.88 8.01 2.30
N SER A 255 -15.33 8.75 1.33
CA SER A 255 -16.11 9.40 0.28
C SER A 255 -16.96 8.40 -0.50
N TYR A 256 -16.42 7.24 -0.85
CA TYR A 256 -17.16 6.20 -1.57
C TYR A 256 -18.32 5.63 -0.72
N LEU A 257 -18.11 5.35 0.57
CA LEU A 257 -19.12 4.77 1.44
C LEU A 257 -20.33 5.70 1.66
N PHE A 258 -20.14 7.00 1.49
CA PHE A 258 -21.23 8.00 1.52
C PHE A 258 -21.80 8.34 0.12
N GLY A 259 -21.43 7.58 -0.90
CA GLY A 259 -21.76 7.82 -2.30
C GLY A 259 -20.64 8.61 -2.98
N ILE A 260 -19.99 7.98 -3.99
CA ILE A 260 -18.84 8.59 -4.70
C ILE A 260 -19.20 10.00 -5.16
N SER A 261 -18.40 10.98 -4.77
CA SER A 261 -18.61 12.34 -5.23
C SER A 261 -18.36 12.44 -6.74
N GLN A 262 -19.07 13.34 -7.42
CA GLN A 262 -18.80 13.59 -8.85
C GLN A 262 -17.35 14.07 -9.09
N ASP A 263 -16.78 14.75 -8.11
CA ASP A 263 -15.41 15.24 -8.19
C ASP A 263 -14.39 14.11 -8.07
N ASP A 264 -14.61 13.12 -7.17
CA ASP A 264 -13.75 11.93 -7.09
C ASP A 264 -13.84 11.09 -8.36
N LEU A 265 -15.03 10.94 -8.94
CA LEU A 265 -15.19 10.24 -10.21
C LEU A 265 -14.50 10.96 -11.38
N LYS A 266 -14.60 12.29 -11.44
CA LYS A 266 -13.85 13.09 -12.43
C LYS A 266 -12.34 12.96 -12.24
N LEU A 267 -11.89 13.01 -10.98
CA LEU A 267 -10.48 12.86 -10.63
C LEU A 267 -9.97 11.47 -11.02
N TYR A 268 -10.70 10.40 -10.71
CA TYR A 268 -10.38 9.04 -11.15
C TYR A 268 -10.26 8.97 -12.67
N LYS A 269 -11.26 9.47 -13.42
CA LYS A 269 -11.25 9.49 -14.89
C LYS A 269 -10.03 10.21 -15.45
N SER A 270 -9.65 11.33 -14.86
CA SER A 270 -8.49 12.11 -15.30
C SER A 270 -7.15 11.37 -15.09
N MET A 271 -7.10 10.46 -14.11
CA MET A 271 -5.92 9.62 -13.80
C MET A 271 -5.99 8.24 -14.45
N CYS A 272 -7.11 7.88 -15.09
CA CYS A 272 -7.31 6.57 -15.67
C CYS A 272 -6.59 6.45 -17.03
N ALA A 273 -5.48 5.72 -17.06
CA ALA A 273 -4.70 5.48 -18.27
C ALA A 273 -5.40 4.57 -19.28
N THR A 274 -6.47 3.88 -18.89
CA THR A 274 -7.26 3.00 -19.77
C THR A 274 -8.17 3.79 -20.68
N ILE A 275 -8.74 4.90 -20.22
CA ILE A 275 -9.65 5.73 -21.01
C ILE A 275 -8.91 6.30 -22.23
N GLY A 276 -9.57 6.24 -23.39
CA GLY A 276 -9.05 6.71 -24.67
C GLY A 276 -8.22 5.68 -25.43
N ARG A 277 -7.92 4.51 -24.84
CA ARG A 277 -7.11 3.45 -25.47
C ARG A 277 -7.98 2.33 -26.05
N GLU A 278 -7.42 1.63 -27.03
CA GLU A 278 -7.95 0.37 -27.51
C GLU A 278 -7.78 -0.70 -26.43
N VAL A 279 -8.84 -1.47 -26.23
CA VAL A 279 -8.88 -2.54 -25.22
C VAL A 279 -9.43 -3.82 -25.86
N SER A 280 -8.96 -4.96 -25.33
CA SER A 280 -9.57 -6.25 -25.60
C SER A 280 -9.98 -6.93 -24.31
N LEU A 281 -11.13 -7.58 -24.32
CA LEU A 281 -11.70 -8.28 -23.19
C LEU A 281 -12.39 -9.57 -23.66
N VAL A 282 -12.62 -10.50 -22.74
CA VAL A 282 -13.39 -11.71 -23.00
C VAL A 282 -14.72 -11.60 -22.27
N ARG A 283 -15.84 -11.74 -23.01
CA ARG A 283 -17.19 -11.77 -22.44
C ARG A 283 -17.95 -12.95 -23.03
N ASN A 284 -18.50 -13.82 -22.17
CA ASN A 284 -19.21 -15.03 -22.58
C ASN A 284 -18.42 -15.95 -23.52
N GLY A 285 -17.09 -16.01 -23.34
CA GLY A 285 -16.18 -16.79 -24.19
C GLY A 285 -15.78 -16.13 -25.52
N GLU A 286 -16.35 -14.97 -25.84
CA GLU A 286 -16.00 -14.21 -27.04
C GLU A 286 -14.99 -13.11 -26.72
N LYS A 287 -14.00 -12.96 -27.60
CA LYS A 287 -13.05 -11.86 -27.53
C LYS A 287 -13.67 -10.63 -28.21
N LEU A 288 -13.83 -9.56 -27.43
CA LEU A 288 -14.32 -8.27 -27.90
C LEU A 288 -13.18 -7.25 -27.91
N THR A 289 -13.15 -6.41 -28.92
CA THR A 289 -12.24 -5.27 -29.06
C THR A 289 -13.02 -3.98 -29.21
N GLY A 290 -12.44 -2.89 -28.71
CA GLY A 290 -13.05 -1.58 -28.80
C GLY A 290 -12.27 -0.52 -28.03
N LYS A 291 -12.75 0.68 -28.05
CA LYS A 291 -12.15 1.82 -27.37
C LYS A 291 -12.78 2.05 -25.99
N ALA A 292 -11.97 2.08 -24.95
CA ALA A 292 -12.41 2.50 -23.63
C ALA A 292 -12.74 4.00 -23.65
N ILE A 293 -13.96 4.37 -23.33
CA ILE A 293 -14.43 5.75 -23.51
C ILE A 293 -14.81 6.43 -22.20
N ASP A 294 -15.19 5.68 -21.17
CA ASP A 294 -15.63 6.24 -19.90
C ASP A 294 -15.57 5.22 -18.76
N ILE A 295 -15.81 5.70 -17.51
CA ILE A 295 -16.06 4.90 -16.32
C ILE A 295 -17.39 5.37 -15.71
N THR A 296 -18.29 4.42 -15.37
CA THR A 296 -19.56 4.74 -14.71
C THR A 296 -19.35 5.09 -13.23
N ALA A 297 -20.39 5.61 -12.58
CA ALA A 297 -20.38 5.85 -11.12
C ALA A 297 -20.17 4.55 -10.32
N ASP A 298 -20.64 3.41 -10.85
CA ASP A 298 -20.48 2.09 -10.24
C ASP A 298 -19.10 1.46 -10.50
N GLY A 299 -18.20 2.19 -11.18
CA GLY A 299 -16.83 1.75 -11.48
C GLY A 299 -16.69 0.87 -12.70
N GLU A 300 -17.73 0.74 -13.52
CA GLU A 300 -17.69 -0.06 -14.75
C GLU A 300 -16.95 0.67 -15.88
N LEU A 301 -16.15 -0.06 -16.66
CA LEU A 301 -15.51 0.45 -17.86
C LEU A 301 -16.50 0.48 -19.02
N VAL A 302 -16.71 1.65 -19.61
CA VAL A 302 -17.52 1.79 -20.82
C VAL A 302 -16.64 1.64 -22.06
N VAL A 303 -16.93 0.62 -22.86
CA VAL A 303 -16.21 0.30 -24.10
C VAL A 303 -17.12 0.51 -25.31
N CYS A 304 -16.66 1.29 -26.27
CA CYS A 304 -17.29 1.44 -27.58
C CYS A 304 -16.67 0.40 -28.51
N LEU A 305 -17.45 -0.59 -28.92
CA LEU A 305 -17.05 -1.64 -29.86
C LEU A 305 -16.92 -1.10 -31.28
N GLU A 306 -16.24 -1.83 -32.18
CA GLU A 306 -16.04 -1.46 -33.58
C GLU A 306 -17.35 -1.21 -34.36
N ASN A 307 -18.43 -1.89 -33.99
CA ASN A 307 -19.77 -1.70 -34.56
C ASN A 307 -20.52 -0.51 -33.95
N GLY A 308 -19.87 0.33 -33.12
CA GLY A 308 -20.45 1.51 -32.48
C GLY A 308 -21.29 1.20 -31.22
N LYS A 309 -21.49 -0.06 -30.86
CA LYS A 309 -22.24 -0.43 -29.67
C LYS A 309 -21.41 -0.14 -28.40
N LYS A 310 -22.02 0.53 -27.43
CA LYS A 310 -21.41 0.76 -26.11
C LYS A 310 -21.81 -0.35 -25.15
N ILE A 311 -20.84 -0.88 -24.44
CA ILE A 311 -21.04 -1.88 -23.37
C ILE A 311 -20.38 -1.41 -22.09
N ALA A 312 -21.00 -1.70 -20.95
CA ALA A 312 -20.40 -1.54 -19.62
C ALA A 312 -19.81 -2.87 -19.17
N VAL A 313 -18.63 -2.81 -18.59
CA VAL A 313 -17.84 -3.95 -18.11
C VAL A 313 -17.53 -3.73 -16.63
N ASN A 314 -18.10 -4.55 -15.77
CA ASN A 314 -17.97 -4.43 -14.31
C ASN A 314 -16.75 -5.17 -13.75
N SER A 315 -16.28 -6.21 -14.46
CA SER A 315 -15.16 -7.05 -14.03
C SER A 315 -14.54 -7.80 -15.22
N GLY A 316 -13.39 -8.40 -15.02
CA GLY A 316 -12.71 -9.23 -16.01
C GLY A 316 -11.28 -8.77 -16.28
N GLU A 317 -10.62 -9.48 -17.19
CA GLU A 317 -9.34 -9.08 -17.74
C GLU A 317 -9.54 -8.17 -18.95
N VAL A 318 -8.99 -6.97 -18.84
CA VAL A 318 -8.94 -6.05 -19.94
C VAL A 318 -7.48 -5.84 -20.31
N THR A 319 -7.10 -6.25 -21.51
CA THR A 319 -5.82 -5.92 -22.09
C THR A 319 -5.91 -4.53 -22.67
N VAL A 320 -5.00 -3.65 -22.30
CA VAL A 320 -4.97 -2.25 -22.73
C VAL A 320 -3.78 -2.08 -23.68
N GLN A 321 -4.02 -1.59 -24.89
CA GLN A 321 -2.95 -1.38 -25.87
C GLN A 321 -1.90 -0.38 -25.33
N GLY A 322 -0.63 -0.79 -25.35
CA GLY A 322 0.50 0.03 -24.94
C GLY A 322 0.67 0.17 -23.42
N ILE A 323 -0.03 -0.68 -22.61
CA ILE A 323 0.22 -0.83 -21.18
C ILE A 323 0.50 -2.31 -20.90
N TYR A 324 1.76 -2.65 -20.56
CA TYR A 324 2.46 -3.96 -20.51
C TYR A 324 2.24 -4.90 -21.70
#